data_5da4e29a5ef389cfdc59bf3b0e94f358
#
_entry.id   5da4e29a5ef389cfdc59bf3b0e94f358
#
_cell.length_a   1.000
_cell.length_b   1.000
_cell.length_c   1.000
_cell.angle_alpha   90.00
_cell.angle_beta   90.00
_cell.angle_gamma   90.00
#
_symmetry.space_group_name_H-M   'P 1'
#
loop_
_entity.id
_entity.type
_entity.pdbx_description
1 polymer ?
#
loop_
_entity_poly.entity_id
_entity_poly.type
_entity_poly.pdbx_seq_one_letter_code
_entity_poly.pdbx_strand_id
1 'polypeptide(L)'
;ELTAENLEKWLRESRAERVVVEYNGMWMLDVLYSAMPESWMVYQEFMFADAGTFLTYNNNMRQLVYDKLKSCELVVFNRFKPNMDKMEFHKIVRAASRRADIAYEYVGGKVEYDDIVDPLPFDLNADIVEIGDDDYAEWYRDMSEEPKKYENKTVRFKCRALVRKKMPDHTFIVGR
;
A
#
# COMPACT_ATOMS: atom_id res chain seq x y z
N GLU A 1 -24.29 -9.25 14.22
CA GLU A 1 -23.11 -10.12 14.12
C GLU A 1 -22.51 -10.00 12.73
N LEU A 2 -21.19 -9.92 12.61
CA LEU A 2 -20.47 -9.79 11.35
C LEU A 2 -20.32 -11.19 10.73
N THR A 3 -21.17 -11.50 9.75
CA THR A 3 -21.16 -12.76 9.00
C THR A 3 -21.45 -12.51 7.54
N ALA A 4 -20.98 -13.37 6.65
CA ALA A 4 -21.22 -13.26 5.20
C ALA A 4 -22.72 -13.20 4.88
N GLU A 5 -23.53 -14.01 5.54
CA GLU A 5 -24.97 -14.05 5.37
C GLU A 5 -25.63 -12.70 5.70
N ASN A 6 -25.27 -12.10 6.83
CA ASN A 6 -25.79 -10.79 7.23
C ASN A 6 -25.34 -9.67 6.30
N LEU A 7 -24.09 -9.70 5.87
CA LEU A 7 -23.55 -8.71 4.90
C LEU A 7 -24.29 -8.79 3.56
N GLU A 8 -24.52 -9.99 3.03
CA GLU A 8 -25.29 -10.19 1.81
C GLU A 8 -26.77 -9.78 1.96
N LYS A 9 -27.37 -10.09 3.13
CA LYS A 9 -28.74 -9.66 3.43
C LYS A 9 -28.85 -8.14 3.40
N TRP A 10 -27.97 -7.42 4.08
CA TRP A 10 -27.98 -5.96 4.12
C TRP A 10 -27.75 -5.34 2.75
N LEU A 11 -26.85 -5.91 1.95
CA LEU A 11 -26.63 -5.47 0.56
C LEU A 11 -27.91 -5.61 -0.27
N ARG A 12 -28.60 -6.76 -0.19
CA ARG A 12 -29.87 -6.98 -0.91
C ARG A 12 -30.97 -6.05 -0.45
N GLU A 13 -31.12 -5.85 0.86
CA GLU A 13 -32.15 -4.97 1.42
C GLU A 13 -31.94 -3.51 1.05
N SER A 14 -30.68 -3.05 1.05
CA SER A 14 -30.32 -1.69 0.68
C SER A 14 -30.30 -1.43 -0.83
N ARG A 15 -30.29 -2.47 -1.66
CA ARG A 15 -30.09 -2.40 -3.13
C ARG A 15 -28.82 -1.61 -3.50
N ALA A 16 -27.79 -1.66 -2.67
CA ALA A 16 -26.54 -0.95 -2.88
C ALA A 16 -25.63 -1.73 -3.84
N GLU A 17 -24.91 -1.02 -4.69
CA GLU A 17 -23.87 -1.58 -5.55
C GLU A 17 -22.48 -1.52 -4.88
N ARG A 18 -22.35 -0.63 -3.89
CA ARG A 18 -21.10 -0.43 -3.13
C ARG A 18 -21.40 -0.35 -1.64
N VAL A 19 -20.48 -0.87 -0.85
CA VAL A 19 -20.54 -0.82 0.60
C VAL A 19 -19.31 -0.08 1.11
N VAL A 20 -19.52 0.89 1.99
CA VAL A 20 -18.46 1.54 2.75
C VAL A 20 -18.52 0.99 4.17
N VAL A 21 -17.41 0.44 4.62
CA VAL A 21 -17.29 -0.15 5.95
C VAL A 21 -16.43 0.76 6.82
N GLU A 22 -17.01 1.38 7.84
CA GLU A 22 -16.25 1.96 8.93
C GLU A 22 -15.92 0.84 9.91
N TYR A 23 -14.65 0.45 9.92
CA TYR A 23 -14.21 -0.70 10.70
C TYR A 23 -13.57 -0.27 12.01
N ASN A 24 -13.85 -1.04 13.07
CA ASN A 24 -13.27 -0.76 14.39
C ASN A 24 -11.75 -0.91 14.35
N GLY A 25 -11.03 0.19 14.61
CA GLY A 25 -9.58 0.23 14.59
C GLY A 25 -8.88 -0.70 15.59
N MET A 26 -9.60 -1.19 16.62
CA MET A 26 -9.05 -2.12 17.62
C MET A 26 -9.19 -3.59 17.23
N TRP A 27 -9.83 -3.92 16.12
CA TRP A 27 -9.97 -5.29 15.63
C TRP A 27 -9.00 -5.57 14.50
N MET A 28 -8.47 -6.80 14.45
CA MET A 28 -7.63 -7.23 13.32
C MET A 28 -8.45 -7.37 12.05
N LEU A 29 -7.86 -7.08 10.90
CA LEU A 29 -8.55 -7.09 9.59
C LEU A 29 -8.99 -8.49 9.17
N ASP A 30 -8.32 -9.54 9.63
CA ASP A 30 -8.69 -10.92 9.34
C ASP A 30 -10.13 -11.26 9.80
N VAL A 31 -10.62 -10.63 10.88
CA VAL A 31 -12.00 -10.77 11.36
C VAL A 31 -12.99 -10.25 10.31
N LEU A 32 -12.70 -9.13 9.67
CA LEU A 32 -13.52 -8.58 8.58
C LEU A 32 -13.43 -9.46 7.33
N TYR A 33 -12.23 -9.77 6.90
CA TYR A 33 -12.01 -10.53 5.67
C TYR A 33 -12.61 -11.93 5.74
N SER A 34 -12.51 -12.61 6.89
CA SER A 34 -13.11 -13.92 7.11
C SER A 34 -14.65 -13.89 7.13
N ALA A 35 -15.24 -12.74 7.42
CA ALA A 35 -16.69 -12.55 7.43
C ALA A 35 -17.24 -12.04 6.09
N MET A 36 -16.38 -11.64 5.16
CA MET A 36 -16.82 -11.14 3.86
C MET A 36 -17.34 -12.27 2.97
N PRO A 37 -18.42 -12.03 2.19
CA PRO A 37 -18.84 -12.96 1.16
C PRO A 37 -17.75 -13.17 0.11
N GLU A 38 -17.60 -14.38 -0.42
CA GLU A 38 -16.62 -14.70 -1.47
C GLU A 38 -16.80 -13.88 -2.76
N SER A 39 -18.01 -13.40 -3.00
CA SER A 39 -18.35 -12.55 -4.15
C SER A 39 -17.93 -11.09 -4.00
N TRP A 40 -17.52 -10.67 -2.79
CA TRP A 40 -17.12 -9.30 -2.53
C TRP A 40 -15.62 -9.12 -2.76
N MET A 41 -15.27 -7.92 -3.21
CA MET A 41 -13.89 -7.50 -3.38
C MET A 41 -13.66 -6.18 -2.66
N VAL A 42 -12.60 -6.11 -1.87
CA VAL A 42 -12.14 -4.82 -1.33
C VAL A 42 -11.57 -4.01 -2.49
N TYR A 43 -12.19 -2.88 -2.75
CA TYR A 43 -11.79 -1.99 -3.83
C TYR A 43 -10.74 -0.98 -3.36
N GLN A 44 -10.94 -0.43 -2.17
CA GLN A 44 -10.01 0.51 -1.54
C GLN A 44 -10.03 0.34 -0.03
N GLU A 45 -8.88 0.54 0.58
CA GLU A 45 -8.69 0.49 2.02
C GLU A 45 -7.95 1.74 2.49
N PHE A 46 -8.58 2.49 3.39
CA PHE A 46 -8.03 3.70 3.96
C PHE A 46 -7.84 3.56 5.46
N MET A 47 -6.75 4.08 5.98
CA MET A 47 -6.51 4.21 7.41
C MET A 47 -6.56 5.67 7.84
N PHE A 48 -7.43 5.99 8.79
CA PHE A 48 -7.48 7.30 9.45
C PHE A 48 -6.89 7.16 10.85
N ALA A 49 -5.87 7.95 11.16
CA ALA A 49 -5.21 7.92 12.45
C ALA A 49 -5.06 9.33 13.03
N ASP A 50 -5.34 9.47 14.33
CA ASP A 50 -5.06 10.70 15.06
C ASP A 50 -3.55 10.89 15.22
N ALA A 51 -2.99 11.92 14.62
CA ALA A 51 -1.55 12.19 14.67
C ALA A 51 -1.04 12.39 16.12
N GLY A 52 -1.87 12.90 17.01
CA GLY A 52 -1.48 13.14 18.41
C GLY A 52 -1.30 11.85 19.21
N THR A 53 -1.91 10.75 18.78
CA THR A 53 -1.87 9.47 19.52
C THR A 53 -1.21 8.33 18.75
N PHE A 54 -1.06 8.46 17.43
CA PHE A 54 -0.57 7.39 16.55
C PHE A 54 0.77 6.79 17.00
N LEU A 55 1.76 7.63 17.31
CA LEU A 55 3.09 7.15 17.75
C LEU A 55 3.00 6.33 19.05
N THR A 56 2.13 6.74 19.97
CA THR A 56 1.87 6.01 21.21
C THR A 56 1.19 4.67 20.93
N TYR A 57 0.21 4.64 20.03
CA TYR A 57 -0.44 3.41 19.60
C TYR A 57 0.53 2.47 18.89
N ASN A 58 1.36 2.98 18.00
CA ASN A 58 2.38 2.19 17.32
C ASN A 58 3.38 1.55 18.32
N ASN A 59 3.80 2.30 19.33
CA ASN A 59 4.74 1.78 20.34
C ASN A 59 4.13 0.68 21.22
N ASN A 60 2.85 0.80 21.56
CA ASN A 60 2.18 -0.13 22.47
C ASN A 60 1.44 -1.29 21.76
N MET A 61 0.97 -1.08 20.53
CA MET A 61 0.16 -2.04 19.78
C MET A 61 0.67 -2.20 18.34
N ARG A 62 1.98 -2.38 18.20
CA ARG A 62 2.66 -2.40 16.91
C ARG A 62 2.05 -3.40 15.91
N GLN A 63 1.68 -4.58 16.36
CA GLN A 63 1.09 -5.60 15.50
C GLN A 63 -0.26 -5.14 14.93
N LEU A 64 -1.10 -4.50 15.73
CA LEU A 64 -2.38 -3.97 15.29
C LEU A 64 -2.19 -2.82 14.29
N VAL A 65 -1.27 -1.91 14.55
CA VAL A 65 -0.94 -0.81 13.63
C VAL A 65 -0.41 -1.36 12.31
N TYR A 66 0.53 -2.32 12.37
CA TYR A 66 1.06 -2.99 11.18
C TYR A 66 -0.03 -3.68 10.37
N ASP A 67 -0.97 -4.39 11.04
CA ASP A 67 -2.11 -5.03 10.39
C ASP A 67 -2.95 -4.08 9.56
N LYS A 68 -3.16 -2.84 10.05
CA LYS A 68 -3.90 -1.81 9.33
C LYS A 68 -3.11 -1.20 8.17
N LEU A 69 -1.81 -1.00 8.37
CA LEU A 69 -0.96 -0.33 7.39
C LEU A 69 -0.61 -1.21 6.18
N LYS A 70 -0.47 -2.53 6.39
CA LYS A 70 0.08 -3.44 5.37
C LYS A 70 -0.73 -3.52 4.07
N SER A 71 -2.04 -3.27 4.15
CA SER A 71 -3.00 -3.40 3.04
C SER A 71 -3.61 -2.08 2.60
N CYS A 72 -3.45 -1.00 3.38
CA CYS A 72 -4.09 0.25 3.01
C CYS A 72 -3.38 0.95 1.84
N GLU A 73 -4.18 1.61 1.02
CA GLU A 73 -3.72 2.43 -0.12
C GLU A 73 -3.46 3.87 0.28
N LEU A 74 -4.17 4.38 1.29
CA LEU A 74 -4.02 5.73 1.78
C LEU A 74 -4.07 5.74 3.32
N VAL A 75 -3.07 6.37 3.92
CA VAL A 75 -3.03 6.67 5.36
C VAL A 75 -3.24 8.16 5.55
N VAL A 76 -4.24 8.53 6.31
CA VAL A 76 -4.53 9.93 6.66
C VAL A 76 -4.24 10.15 8.14
N PHE A 77 -3.23 10.96 8.43
CA PHE A 77 -2.95 11.45 9.78
C PHE A 77 -3.72 12.73 10.03
N ASN A 78 -4.90 12.61 10.66
CA ASN A 78 -5.72 13.77 10.98
C ASN A 78 -5.22 14.52 12.24
N ARG A 79 -5.69 15.74 12.43
CA ARG A 79 -5.27 16.63 13.53
C ARG A 79 -3.75 16.84 13.62
N PHE A 80 -3.07 16.76 12.48
CA PHE A 80 -1.62 16.98 12.39
C PHE A 80 -1.27 18.43 12.79
N LYS A 81 -0.16 18.60 13.48
CA LYS A 81 0.29 19.91 13.94
C LYS A 81 1.63 20.30 13.31
N PRO A 82 1.89 21.58 13.06
CA PRO A 82 3.14 22.03 12.41
C PRO A 82 4.43 21.67 13.14
N ASN A 83 4.36 21.37 14.44
CA ASN A 83 5.51 20.96 15.24
C ASN A 83 5.75 19.46 15.30
N MET A 84 4.95 18.67 14.59
CA MET A 84 5.15 17.22 14.47
C MET A 84 6.14 16.91 13.34
N ASP A 85 7.00 15.94 13.57
CA ASP A 85 7.97 15.50 12.57
C ASP A 85 7.34 14.46 11.62
N LYS A 86 7.06 14.85 10.38
CA LYS A 86 6.53 13.97 9.33
C LYS A 86 7.38 12.72 9.13
N MET A 87 8.69 12.82 9.29
CA MET A 87 9.62 11.71 9.09
C MET A 87 9.35 10.52 10.03
N GLU A 88 8.89 10.78 11.26
CA GLU A 88 8.55 9.69 12.19
C GLU A 88 7.35 8.89 11.71
N PHE A 89 6.31 9.58 11.21
CA PHE A 89 5.11 8.94 10.65
C PHE A 89 5.44 8.20 9.35
N HIS A 90 6.15 8.86 8.46
CA HIS A 90 6.61 8.31 7.19
C HIS A 90 7.34 6.97 7.38
N LYS A 91 8.35 6.93 8.25
CA LYS A 91 9.13 5.70 8.50
C LYS A 91 8.27 4.55 8.99
N ILE A 92 7.27 4.80 9.85
CA ILE A 92 6.38 3.75 10.35
C ILE A 92 5.52 3.20 9.21
N VAL A 93 4.95 4.07 8.39
CA VAL A 93 4.13 3.65 7.25
C VAL A 93 4.99 2.88 6.24
N ARG A 94 6.14 3.39 5.86
CA ARG A 94 7.04 2.75 4.88
C ARG A 94 7.56 1.40 5.35
N ALA A 95 7.78 1.22 6.66
CA ALA A 95 8.15 -0.08 7.24
C ALA A 95 7.04 -1.15 7.09
N ALA A 96 5.77 -0.76 6.96
CA ALA A 96 4.63 -1.65 6.80
C ALA A 96 4.14 -1.73 5.35
N SER A 97 4.11 -0.59 4.65
CA SER A 97 3.66 -0.47 3.26
C SER A 97 4.50 0.56 2.51
N ARG A 98 5.22 0.11 1.50
CA ARG A 98 5.98 1.00 0.61
C ARG A 98 5.11 1.74 -0.40
N ARG A 99 3.84 1.31 -0.58
CA ARG A 99 2.95 1.79 -1.63
C ARG A 99 1.84 2.71 -1.14
N ALA A 100 1.55 2.72 0.16
CA ALA A 100 0.48 3.54 0.69
C ALA A 100 0.80 5.02 0.50
N ASP A 101 -0.15 5.77 -0.03
CA ASP A 101 -0.10 7.21 0.01
C ASP A 101 -0.23 7.69 1.46
N ILE A 102 0.44 8.79 1.80
CA ILE A 102 0.36 9.37 3.12
C ILE A 102 -0.13 10.81 3.00
N ALA A 103 -1.14 11.16 3.78
CA ALA A 103 -1.67 12.50 3.85
C ALA A 103 -1.70 13.01 5.29
N TYR A 104 -1.38 14.27 5.47
CA TYR A 104 -1.40 14.97 6.74
C TYR A 104 -2.51 16.02 6.71
N GLU A 105 -3.56 15.81 7.49
CA GLU A 105 -4.65 16.75 7.65
C GLU A 105 -4.40 17.61 8.90
N TYR A 106 -4.08 18.86 8.68
CA TYR A 106 -3.82 19.81 9.74
C TYR A 106 -5.10 20.26 10.44
N VAL A 107 -4.95 20.66 11.69
CA VAL A 107 -6.02 21.37 12.40
C VAL A 107 -6.36 22.64 11.61
N GLY A 108 -7.60 22.73 11.14
CA GLY A 108 -8.05 23.80 10.22
C GLY A 108 -8.36 23.33 8.80
N GLY A 109 -8.17 22.03 8.52
CA GLY A 109 -8.65 21.40 7.29
C GLY A 109 -7.68 21.46 6.10
N LYS A 110 -6.47 22.04 6.26
CA LYS A 110 -5.43 21.96 5.23
C LYS A 110 -4.92 20.52 5.13
N VAL A 111 -4.82 19.99 3.94
CA VAL A 111 -4.25 18.66 3.68
C VAL A 111 -2.96 18.81 2.88
N GLU A 112 -1.93 18.10 3.28
CA GLU A 112 -0.67 17.96 2.55
C GLU A 112 -0.39 16.47 2.34
N TYR A 113 0.04 16.11 1.14
CA TYR A 113 0.57 14.78 0.89
C TYR A 113 2.03 14.69 1.32
N ASP A 114 2.44 13.49 1.64
CA ASP A 114 3.84 13.21 1.96
C ASP A 114 4.70 13.39 0.72
N ASP A 115 5.76 14.18 0.85
CA ASP A 115 6.72 14.49 -0.20
C ASP A 115 8.13 13.94 0.11
N ILE A 116 8.23 13.13 1.14
CA ILE A 116 9.47 12.49 1.53
C ILE A 116 9.81 11.38 0.53
N VAL A 117 10.94 11.51 -0.11
CA VAL A 117 11.42 10.51 -1.09
C VAL A 117 12.31 9.50 -0.37
N ASP A 118 11.89 8.24 -0.40
CA ASP A 118 12.71 7.14 0.06
C ASP A 118 13.84 6.84 -0.92
N PRO A 119 15.04 6.54 -0.45
CA PRO A 119 16.09 6.05 -1.33
C PRO A 119 15.65 4.73 -1.96
N LEU A 120 15.96 4.56 -3.23
CA LEU A 120 15.73 3.28 -3.91
C LEU A 120 16.52 2.18 -3.18
N PRO A 121 15.95 0.97 -3.04
CA PRO A 121 16.61 -0.14 -2.33
C PRO A 121 17.76 -0.77 -3.13
N PHE A 122 18.07 -0.23 -4.29
CA PHE A 122 19.14 -0.67 -5.18
C PHE A 122 19.94 0.52 -5.70
N ASP A 123 21.21 0.27 -6.05
CA ASP A 123 22.13 1.31 -6.52
C ASP A 123 22.01 1.51 -8.03
N LEU A 124 21.39 2.63 -8.44
CA LEU A 124 21.30 3.04 -9.85
C LEU A 124 22.64 3.40 -10.48
N ASN A 125 23.70 3.66 -9.71
CA ASN A 125 25.01 4.04 -10.23
C ASN A 125 25.94 2.84 -10.46
N ALA A 126 25.49 1.63 -10.07
CA ALA A 126 26.23 0.42 -10.35
C ALA A 126 26.27 0.12 -11.85
N ASP A 127 27.36 -0.53 -12.32
CA ASP A 127 27.49 -0.99 -13.72
C ASP A 127 26.35 -1.94 -14.11
N ILE A 128 25.91 -2.77 -13.17
CA ILE A 128 24.73 -3.63 -13.26
C ILE A 128 23.85 -3.35 -12.05
N VAL A 129 22.67 -2.82 -12.30
CA VAL A 129 21.67 -2.57 -11.25
C VAL A 129 21.03 -3.90 -10.85
N GLU A 130 21.37 -4.42 -9.69
CA GLU A 130 20.81 -5.66 -9.16
C GLU A 130 19.48 -5.39 -8.47
N ILE A 131 18.41 -6.02 -8.96
CA ILE A 131 17.06 -5.90 -8.39
C ILE A 131 16.73 -7.18 -7.63
N GLY A 132 16.58 -7.05 -6.32
CA GLY A 132 16.15 -8.12 -5.45
C GLY A 132 14.71 -8.56 -5.71
N ASP A 133 14.38 -9.74 -5.18
CA ASP A 133 13.04 -10.29 -5.34
C ASP A 133 11.97 -9.40 -4.70
N ASP A 134 12.25 -8.78 -3.58
CA ASP A 134 11.34 -7.90 -2.85
C ASP A 134 11.27 -6.49 -3.46
N ASP A 135 12.30 -6.09 -4.19
CA ASP A 135 12.43 -4.74 -4.76
C ASP A 135 11.88 -4.63 -6.19
N TYR A 136 11.50 -5.76 -6.80
CA TYR A 136 11.06 -5.79 -8.21
C TYR A 136 9.85 -4.89 -8.49
N ALA A 137 8.86 -4.88 -7.60
CA ALA A 137 7.65 -4.10 -7.80
C ALA A 137 7.93 -2.58 -7.70
N GLU A 138 8.86 -2.20 -6.82
CA GLU A 138 9.30 -0.81 -6.66
C GLU A 138 10.12 -0.36 -7.86
N TRP A 139 11.07 -1.18 -8.29
CA TRP A 139 11.82 -0.93 -9.52
C TRP A 139 10.92 -0.78 -10.74
N TYR A 140 9.94 -1.69 -10.92
CA TYR A 140 9.05 -1.65 -12.08
C TYR A 140 8.19 -0.39 -12.11
N ARG A 141 7.72 0.06 -10.95
CA ARG A 141 6.98 1.31 -10.81
C ARG A 141 7.86 2.51 -11.13
N ASP A 142 9.00 2.65 -10.45
CA ASP A 142 9.93 3.76 -10.65
C ASP A 142 10.42 3.85 -12.12
N MET A 143 10.75 2.70 -12.72
CA MET A 143 11.12 2.63 -14.13
C MET A 143 9.98 3.03 -15.07
N SER A 144 8.73 2.72 -14.71
CA SER A 144 7.55 3.08 -15.52
C SER A 144 7.20 4.57 -15.41
N GLU A 145 7.39 5.16 -14.23
CA GLU A 145 7.13 6.58 -13.97
C GLU A 145 8.26 7.47 -14.46
N GLU A 146 9.51 7.05 -14.29
CA GLU A 146 10.71 7.80 -14.66
C GLU A 146 11.68 6.99 -15.54
N PRO A 147 11.29 6.59 -16.75
CA PRO A 147 12.10 5.71 -17.61
C PRO A 147 13.47 6.27 -17.95
N LYS A 148 13.62 7.59 -17.95
CA LYS A 148 14.89 8.27 -18.24
C LYS A 148 15.99 7.96 -17.23
N LYS A 149 15.65 7.64 -15.99
CA LYS A 149 16.63 7.20 -14.97
C LYS A 149 17.37 5.92 -15.38
N TYR A 150 16.71 5.09 -16.19
CA TYR A 150 17.17 3.76 -16.57
C TYR A 150 17.74 3.69 -18.00
N GLU A 151 17.79 4.81 -18.72
CA GLU A 151 18.38 4.87 -20.03
C GLU A 151 19.86 4.45 -19.98
N ASN A 152 20.25 3.51 -20.86
CA ASN A 152 21.59 2.93 -20.93
C ASN A 152 22.06 2.20 -19.66
N LYS A 153 21.16 1.82 -18.77
CA LYS A 153 21.47 0.99 -17.60
C LYS A 153 21.29 -0.49 -17.92
N THR A 154 22.17 -1.30 -17.38
CA THR A 154 22.00 -2.76 -17.38
C THR A 154 21.35 -3.17 -16.06
N VAL A 155 20.18 -3.81 -16.16
CA VAL A 155 19.41 -4.24 -14.97
C VAL A 155 19.39 -5.76 -14.92
N ARG A 156 19.63 -6.32 -13.75
CA ARG A 156 19.58 -7.77 -13.50
C ARG A 156 18.50 -8.09 -12.46
N PHE A 157 17.59 -8.99 -12.81
CA PHE A 157 16.56 -9.49 -11.90
C PHE A 157 16.16 -10.94 -12.27
N LYS A 158 15.50 -11.63 -11.34
CA LYS A 158 14.92 -12.95 -11.59
C LYS A 158 13.51 -12.81 -12.15
N CYS A 159 13.21 -13.57 -13.19
CA CYS A 159 11.89 -13.56 -13.82
C CYS A 159 11.47 -14.95 -14.28
N ARG A 160 10.19 -15.09 -14.62
CA ARG A 160 9.67 -16.24 -15.39
C ARG A 160 9.61 -15.88 -16.85
N ALA A 161 10.24 -16.65 -17.70
CA ALA A 161 10.11 -16.51 -19.14
C ALA A 161 8.91 -17.35 -19.61
N LEU A 162 7.95 -16.69 -20.28
CA LEU A 162 6.79 -17.34 -20.88
C LEU A 162 6.94 -17.37 -22.40
N VAL A 163 6.99 -18.57 -22.96
CA VAL A 163 6.99 -18.78 -24.40
C VAL A 163 5.63 -19.35 -24.80
N ARG A 164 4.91 -18.69 -25.71
CA ARG A 164 3.62 -19.15 -26.22
C ARG A 164 3.74 -19.57 -27.67
N LYS A 165 2.97 -20.60 -28.09
CA LYS A 165 3.00 -21.17 -29.45
C LYS A 165 2.77 -20.19 -30.62
N LYS A 166 2.21 -19.00 -30.34
CA LYS A 166 1.91 -17.95 -31.36
C LYS A 166 2.78 -16.71 -31.21
N MET A 167 3.91 -16.79 -30.54
CA MET A 167 4.84 -15.66 -30.46
C MET A 167 5.81 -15.70 -31.64
N PRO A 168 6.32 -14.53 -32.08
CA PRO A 168 7.40 -14.45 -33.06
C PRO A 168 8.62 -15.26 -32.59
N ASP A 169 9.37 -15.80 -33.53
CA ASP A 169 10.60 -16.52 -33.23
C ASP A 169 11.55 -15.64 -32.41
N HIS A 170 12.26 -16.28 -31.49
CA HIS A 170 13.19 -15.58 -30.57
C HIS A 170 12.59 -14.55 -29.64
N THR A 171 11.26 -14.58 -29.38
CA THR A 171 10.60 -13.72 -28.43
C THR A 171 10.07 -14.49 -27.22
N PHE A 172 10.03 -13.84 -26.07
CA PHE A 172 9.43 -14.36 -24.85
C PHE A 172 8.85 -13.21 -24.04
N ILE A 173 7.86 -13.50 -23.20
CA ILE A 173 7.30 -12.55 -22.26
C ILE A 173 8.02 -12.76 -20.93
N VAL A 174 8.49 -11.68 -20.35
CA VAL A 174 9.01 -11.65 -18.99
C VAL A 174 7.86 -11.32 -18.05
N GLY A 175 7.68 -12.15 -17.05
CA GLY A 175 6.67 -11.95 -16.03
C GLY A 175 7.15 -12.44 -14.66
N ARG A 176 6.48 -11.99 -13.65
CA ARG A 176 6.73 -12.41 -12.27
C ARG A 176 5.41 -12.81 -11.61
#